data_c44017b723c07f7a62a152ce69859826
#
_entry.id   c44017b723c07f7a62a152ce69859826
#
_cell.length_a   1.000
_cell.length_b   1.000
_cell.length_c   1.000
_cell.angle_alpha   90.00
_cell.angle_beta   90.00
_cell.angle_gamma   90.00
#
_symmetry.space_group_name_H-M   'P 1'
#
loop_
_entity.id
_entity.type
_entity.pdbx_description
1 polymer ?
#
loop_
_entity_poly.entity_id
_entity_poly.type
_entity_poly.pdbx_seq_one_letter_code
_entity_poly.pdbx_strand_id
1 'polypeptide(L)'
;MKKNETETYIINPKIEEYLRNLNPIQDNVLKEMEELGNERGFPIIGPLVGRLLYQLAIIIGAKRVFDMGSGFGYAAYWFAKAVRDEGLVVFAELSEKNASLAKEFFRRGSLDNRVEIHVGDALQILEETDGEFDVIFNDIDKEYYPLVVDEAYKKLRRGGLFITDNVLWFG
;
A
#
# COMPACT_ATOMS: atom_id res chain seq x y z
N MET A 1 35.31 22.67 0.50
CA MET A 1 35.46 21.29 0.00
C MET A 1 34.11 20.82 -0.48
N LYS A 2 33.91 20.65 -1.78
CA LYS A 2 32.67 20.11 -2.34
C LYS A 2 32.68 18.60 -2.14
N LYS A 3 31.76 18.07 -1.35
CA LYS A 3 31.45 16.64 -1.37
C LYS A 3 30.83 16.32 -2.72
N ASN A 4 31.60 15.69 -3.58
CA ASN A 4 31.07 14.95 -4.73
C ASN A 4 30.62 13.59 -4.19
N GLU A 5 29.46 13.55 -3.58
CA GLU A 5 28.73 12.31 -3.41
C GLU A 5 28.05 12.04 -4.77
N THR A 6 28.57 11.09 -5.51
CA THR A 6 27.88 10.50 -6.64
C THR A 6 26.69 9.75 -6.06
N GLU A 7 25.56 10.44 -5.92
CA GLU A 7 24.29 9.77 -5.61
C GLU A 7 24.02 8.75 -6.73
N THR A 8 24.08 7.48 -6.38
CA THR A 8 23.74 6.40 -7.30
C THR A 8 22.22 6.22 -7.25
N TYR A 9 21.54 6.75 -8.25
CA TYR A 9 20.12 6.56 -8.41
C TYR A 9 19.85 5.22 -9.11
N ILE A 10 18.96 4.40 -8.56
CA ILE A 10 18.46 3.18 -9.23
C ILE A 10 17.66 3.60 -10.49
N ILE A 11 16.91 4.69 -10.39
CA ILE A 11 16.14 5.27 -11.50
C ILE A 11 16.57 6.74 -11.67
N ASN A 12 16.76 7.16 -12.92
CA ASN A 12 17.04 8.58 -13.21
C ASN A 12 15.86 9.46 -12.72
N PRO A 13 16.09 10.46 -11.86
CA PRO A 13 15.03 11.32 -11.31
C PRO A 13 14.16 12.01 -12.40
N LYS A 14 14.74 12.30 -13.57
CA LYS A 14 14.00 12.88 -14.70
C LYS A 14 12.97 11.91 -15.30
N ILE A 15 13.21 10.61 -15.22
CA ILE A 15 12.24 9.60 -15.64
C ILE A 15 11.08 9.55 -14.64
N GLU A 16 11.38 9.60 -13.35
CA GLU A 16 10.34 9.65 -12.33
C GLU A 16 9.47 10.92 -12.47
N GLU A 17 10.08 12.08 -12.63
CA GLU A 17 9.38 13.35 -12.89
C GLU A 17 8.48 13.26 -14.13
N TYR A 18 9.01 12.72 -15.22
CA TYR A 18 8.24 12.51 -16.44
C TYR A 18 7.03 11.60 -16.22
N LEU A 19 7.20 10.49 -15.53
CA LEU A 19 6.11 9.55 -15.20
C LEU A 19 5.05 10.19 -14.31
N ARG A 20 5.45 10.98 -13.30
CA ARG A 20 4.54 11.75 -12.44
C ARG A 20 3.71 12.74 -13.25
N ASN A 21 4.33 13.45 -14.19
CA ASN A 21 3.66 14.41 -15.07
C ASN A 21 2.68 13.74 -16.04
N LEU A 22 2.97 12.53 -16.51
CA LEU A 22 2.04 11.73 -17.31
C LEU A 22 0.86 11.19 -16.52
N ASN A 23 1.00 11.04 -15.21
CA ASN A 23 0.03 10.40 -14.35
C ASN A 23 -0.37 11.31 -13.17
N PRO A 24 -0.93 12.50 -13.42
CA PRO A 24 -1.31 13.39 -12.33
C PRO A 24 -2.42 12.75 -11.49
N ILE A 25 -2.31 12.89 -10.17
CA ILE A 25 -3.38 12.48 -9.25
C ILE A 25 -4.52 13.49 -9.37
N GLN A 26 -5.71 12.99 -9.62
CA GLN A 26 -6.92 13.81 -9.68
C GLN A 26 -7.76 13.74 -8.40
N ASP A 27 -7.54 12.69 -7.60
CA ASP A 27 -8.24 12.47 -6.34
C ASP A 27 -7.68 13.40 -5.25
N ASN A 28 -8.53 14.26 -4.71
CA ASN A 28 -8.11 15.24 -3.72
C ASN A 28 -7.71 14.60 -2.38
N VAL A 29 -8.33 13.46 -2.01
CA VAL A 29 -7.98 12.75 -0.78
C VAL A 29 -6.57 12.16 -0.91
N LEU A 30 -6.24 11.55 -2.04
CA LEU A 30 -4.88 11.06 -2.29
C LEU A 30 -3.84 12.17 -2.27
N LYS A 31 -4.15 13.36 -2.82
CA LYS A 31 -3.24 14.52 -2.74
C LYS A 31 -2.97 14.93 -1.30
N GLU A 32 -4.01 15.04 -0.49
CA GLU A 32 -3.87 15.39 0.92
C GLU A 32 -3.10 14.32 1.71
N MET A 33 -3.29 13.03 1.38
CA MET A 33 -2.49 11.96 1.97
C MET A 33 -1.00 12.10 1.62
N GLU A 34 -0.67 12.50 0.40
CA GLU A 34 0.72 12.76 -0.02
C GLU A 34 1.31 13.98 0.69
N GLU A 35 0.55 15.08 0.76
CA GLU A 35 0.94 16.28 1.48
C GLU A 35 1.21 15.95 2.96
N LEU A 36 0.32 15.21 3.61
CA LEU A 36 0.49 14.76 4.99
C LEU A 36 1.72 13.87 5.17
N GLY A 37 1.98 12.95 4.24
CA GLY A 37 3.19 12.11 4.26
C GLY A 37 4.46 12.96 4.19
N ASN A 38 4.50 13.92 3.26
CA ASN A 38 5.62 14.84 3.11
C ASN A 38 5.82 15.72 4.36
N GLU A 39 4.76 16.31 4.90
CA GLU A 39 4.81 17.16 6.09
C GLU A 39 5.32 16.41 7.33
N ARG A 40 4.97 15.15 7.46
CA ARG A 40 5.39 14.30 8.59
C ARG A 40 6.74 13.61 8.38
N GLY A 41 7.33 13.69 7.18
CA GLY A 41 8.46 12.84 6.80
C GLY A 41 8.12 11.35 6.90
N PHE A 42 6.84 10.99 6.71
CA PHE A 42 6.38 9.61 6.78
C PHE A 42 6.53 8.94 5.41
N PRO A 43 7.23 7.79 5.32
CA PRO A 43 7.41 7.12 4.04
C PRO A 43 6.09 6.53 3.56
N ILE A 44 5.65 6.95 2.39
CA ILE A 44 4.54 6.36 1.64
C ILE A 44 5.06 5.86 0.31
N ILE A 45 4.40 4.85 -0.25
CA ILE A 45 4.78 4.25 -1.54
C ILE A 45 4.76 5.24 -2.73
N GLY A 46 4.12 6.38 -2.56
CA GLY A 46 3.97 7.41 -3.58
C GLY A 46 3.02 7.06 -4.73
N PRO A 47 2.73 8.05 -5.59
CA PRO A 47 1.66 7.94 -6.59
C PRO A 47 1.93 6.95 -7.72
N LEU A 48 3.18 6.75 -8.11
CA LEU A 48 3.52 5.83 -9.19
C LEU A 48 3.32 4.38 -8.78
N VAL A 49 3.78 4.02 -7.56
CA VAL A 49 3.58 2.68 -7.00
C VAL A 49 2.10 2.46 -6.69
N GLY A 50 1.42 3.43 -6.05
CA GLY A 50 -0.01 3.34 -5.77
C GLY A 50 -0.84 3.09 -7.03
N ARG A 51 -0.52 3.78 -8.14
CA ARG A 51 -1.16 3.54 -9.43
C ARG A 51 -0.87 2.14 -9.99
N LEU A 52 0.35 1.64 -9.83
CA LEU A 52 0.71 0.28 -10.22
C LEU A 52 -0.09 -0.75 -9.43
N LEU A 53 -0.21 -0.59 -8.11
CA LEU A 53 -1.03 -1.47 -7.26
C LEU A 53 -2.50 -1.46 -7.71
N TYR A 54 -3.05 -0.28 -7.97
CA TYR A 54 -4.41 -0.11 -8.52
C TYR A 54 -4.59 -0.87 -9.84
N GLN A 55 -3.66 -0.71 -10.79
CA GLN A 55 -3.71 -1.37 -12.09
C GLN A 55 -3.61 -2.89 -11.96
N LEU A 56 -2.70 -3.40 -11.14
CA LEU A 56 -2.53 -4.84 -10.91
C LEU A 56 -3.81 -5.45 -10.31
N ALA A 57 -4.41 -4.80 -9.32
CA ALA A 57 -5.66 -5.26 -8.72
C ALA A 57 -6.81 -5.30 -9.74
N ILE A 58 -6.93 -4.29 -10.62
CA ILE A 58 -7.93 -4.29 -11.70
C ILE A 58 -7.68 -5.40 -12.73
N ILE A 59 -6.43 -5.57 -13.17
CA ILE A 59 -6.06 -6.56 -14.20
C ILE A 59 -6.46 -7.97 -13.78
N ILE A 60 -6.26 -8.33 -12.50
CA ILE A 60 -6.63 -9.67 -11.99
C ILE A 60 -8.09 -9.75 -11.50
N GLY A 61 -8.84 -8.64 -11.57
CA GLY A 61 -10.21 -8.57 -11.08
C GLY A 61 -10.30 -8.78 -9.57
N ALA A 62 -9.36 -8.22 -8.80
CA ALA A 62 -9.29 -8.40 -7.36
C ALA A 62 -10.56 -7.91 -6.66
N LYS A 63 -11.08 -8.74 -5.76
CA LYS A 63 -12.21 -8.46 -4.88
C LYS A 63 -11.78 -8.41 -3.42
N ARG A 64 -10.75 -9.17 -3.03
CA ARG A 64 -10.31 -9.27 -1.66
C ARG A 64 -8.82 -9.01 -1.56
N VAL A 65 -8.45 -7.94 -0.88
CA VAL A 65 -7.05 -7.50 -0.72
C VAL A 65 -6.69 -7.47 0.75
N PHE A 66 -5.49 -7.91 1.09
CA PHE A 66 -4.90 -7.71 2.41
C PHE A 66 -3.73 -6.73 2.29
N ASP A 67 -3.78 -5.64 3.05
CA ASP A 67 -2.76 -4.60 3.09
C ASP A 67 -2.08 -4.56 4.46
N MET A 68 -0.77 -4.83 4.47
CA MET A 68 0.05 -4.98 5.67
C MET A 68 0.93 -3.74 5.87
N GLY A 69 0.57 -2.88 6.84
CA GLY A 69 1.49 -1.87 7.34
C GLY A 69 1.57 -0.56 6.56
N SER A 70 0.54 -0.20 5.79
CA SER A 70 0.53 1.03 4.97
C SER A 70 0.38 2.34 5.77
N GLY A 71 0.70 2.36 7.05
CA GLY A 71 0.62 3.54 7.90
C GLY A 71 -0.79 4.12 7.95
N PHE A 72 -1.00 5.36 7.50
CA PHE A 72 -2.33 5.97 7.45
C PHE A 72 -3.15 5.58 6.21
N GLY A 73 -2.85 4.39 5.61
CA GLY A 73 -3.70 3.73 4.63
C GLY A 73 -3.56 4.19 3.18
N TYR A 74 -2.40 4.75 2.78
CA TYR A 74 -2.23 5.26 1.42
C TYR A 74 -2.32 4.14 0.36
N ALA A 75 -1.66 2.99 0.56
CA ALA A 75 -1.79 1.84 -0.34
C ALA A 75 -3.19 1.22 -0.29
N ALA A 76 -3.75 1.04 0.92
CA ALA A 76 -5.11 0.55 1.10
C ALA A 76 -6.15 1.41 0.36
N TYR A 77 -5.96 2.73 0.30
CA TYR A 77 -6.84 3.64 -0.43
C TYR A 77 -6.82 3.36 -1.95
N TRP A 78 -5.63 3.12 -2.53
CA TRP A 78 -5.51 2.72 -3.92
C TRP A 78 -6.19 1.38 -4.21
N PHE A 79 -6.04 0.41 -3.32
CA PHE A 79 -6.73 -0.88 -3.43
C PHE A 79 -8.24 -0.72 -3.28
N ALA A 80 -8.73 0.07 -2.33
CA ALA A 80 -10.15 0.32 -2.14
C ALA A 80 -10.82 0.95 -3.37
N LYS A 81 -10.08 1.78 -4.13
CA LYS A 81 -10.53 2.28 -5.43
C LYS A 81 -10.60 1.19 -6.50
N ALA A 82 -9.74 0.16 -6.41
CA ALA A 82 -9.63 -0.90 -7.42
C ALA A 82 -10.67 -2.02 -7.25
N VAL A 83 -10.98 -2.41 -6.01
CA VAL A 83 -11.82 -3.60 -5.70
C VAL A 83 -13.32 -3.43 -6.02
N ARG A 84 -13.78 -2.29 -6.48
CA ARG A 84 -15.20 -1.98 -6.76
C ARG A 84 -16.13 -2.17 -5.55
N ASP A 85 -17.47 -2.05 -5.77
CA ASP A 85 -18.44 -1.97 -4.69
C ASP A 85 -18.63 -3.26 -3.89
N GLU A 86 -18.33 -4.43 -4.48
CA GLU A 86 -18.45 -5.73 -3.83
C GLU A 86 -17.13 -6.24 -3.23
N GLY A 87 -16.06 -5.45 -3.33
CA GLY A 87 -14.74 -5.83 -2.86
C GLY A 87 -14.43 -5.32 -1.47
N LEU A 88 -13.44 -5.94 -0.84
CA LEU A 88 -12.99 -5.64 0.52
C LEU A 88 -11.47 -5.57 0.58
N VAL A 89 -10.97 -4.51 1.19
CA VAL A 89 -9.59 -4.37 1.62
C VAL A 89 -9.52 -4.57 3.13
N VAL A 90 -8.85 -5.61 3.59
CA VAL A 90 -8.49 -5.78 4.99
C VAL A 90 -7.17 -5.05 5.20
N PHE A 91 -7.20 -3.99 5.99
CA PHE A 91 -6.06 -3.13 6.27
C PHE A 91 -5.59 -3.31 7.72
N ALA A 92 -4.35 -3.75 7.90
CA ALA A 92 -3.74 -3.99 9.20
C ALA A 92 -2.65 -2.94 9.49
N GLU A 93 -2.75 -2.28 10.64
CA GLU A 93 -1.85 -1.20 11.08
C GLU A 93 -1.61 -1.26 12.58
N LEU A 94 -0.34 -1.16 13.03
CA LEU A 94 0.01 -1.19 14.45
C LEU A 94 -0.43 0.06 15.23
N SER A 95 -0.43 1.22 14.57
CA SER A 95 -0.71 2.50 15.19
C SER A 95 -2.19 2.85 15.16
N GLU A 96 -2.86 2.89 16.31
CA GLU A 96 -4.23 3.39 16.43
C GLU A 96 -4.41 4.79 15.84
N LYS A 97 -3.39 5.64 15.97
CA LYS A 97 -3.40 6.99 15.41
C LYS A 97 -3.43 6.96 13.88
N ASN A 98 -2.62 6.13 13.25
CA ASN A 98 -2.61 5.98 11.80
C ASN A 98 -3.91 5.33 11.32
N ALA A 99 -4.39 4.29 11.99
CA ALA A 99 -5.67 3.64 11.69
C ALA A 99 -6.86 4.62 11.75
N SER A 100 -6.88 5.50 12.77
CA SER A 100 -7.89 6.55 12.89
C SER A 100 -7.83 7.57 11.75
N LEU A 101 -6.63 7.95 11.32
CA LEU A 101 -6.44 8.83 10.15
C LEU A 101 -6.88 8.14 8.86
N ALA A 102 -6.51 6.88 8.67
CA ALA A 102 -6.94 6.09 7.52
C ALA A 102 -8.47 6.05 7.42
N LYS A 103 -9.15 5.79 8.54
CA LYS A 103 -10.62 5.78 8.61
C LYS A 103 -11.23 7.11 8.15
N GLU A 104 -10.65 8.25 8.54
CA GLU A 104 -11.12 9.56 8.10
C GLU A 104 -10.92 9.76 6.59
N PHE A 105 -9.77 9.36 6.04
CA PHE A 105 -9.51 9.44 4.61
C PHE A 105 -10.45 8.53 3.81
N PHE A 106 -10.70 7.30 4.24
CA PHE A 106 -11.64 6.40 3.56
C PHE A 106 -13.06 6.98 3.57
N ARG A 107 -13.51 7.52 4.70
CA ARG A 107 -14.83 8.17 4.80
C ARG A 107 -14.95 9.35 3.85
N ARG A 108 -13.93 10.21 3.76
CA ARG A 108 -13.92 11.38 2.87
C ARG A 108 -13.85 10.99 1.39
N GLY A 109 -13.23 9.87 1.08
CA GLY A 109 -13.20 9.28 -0.25
C GLY A 109 -14.43 8.44 -0.61
N SER A 110 -15.39 8.28 0.32
CA SER A 110 -16.57 7.39 0.17
C SER A 110 -16.15 5.94 -0.13
N LEU A 111 -15.09 5.47 0.54
CA LEU A 111 -14.52 4.13 0.41
C LEU A 111 -14.61 3.32 1.71
N ASP A 112 -15.20 3.87 2.76
CA ASP A 112 -15.31 3.26 4.08
C ASP A 112 -16.09 1.94 4.11
N ASN A 113 -16.99 1.74 3.14
CA ASN A 113 -17.71 0.48 2.94
C ASN A 113 -16.88 -0.62 2.25
N ARG A 114 -15.66 -0.31 1.79
CA ARG A 114 -14.75 -1.23 1.09
C ARG A 114 -13.50 -1.55 1.89
N VAL A 115 -13.38 -1.03 3.11
CA VAL A 115 -12.18 -1.22 3.93
C VAL A 115 -12.57 -1.64 5.34
N GLU A 116 -11.97 -2.73 5.78
CA GLU A 116 -12.01 -3.20 7.16
C GLU A 116 -10.65 -2.93 7.81
N ILE A 117 -10.64 -2.13 8.88
CA ILE A 117 -9.42 -1.68 9.54
C ILE A 117 -9.19 -2.49 10.82
N HIS A 118 -8.04 -3.12 10.91
CA HIS A 118 -7.59 -3.86 12.09
C HIS A 118 -6.36 -3.19 12.70
N VAL A 119 -6.40 -2.93 14.00
CA VAL A 119 -5.25 -2.40 14.75
C VAL A 119 -4.53 -3.55 15.42
N GLY A 120 -3.27 -3.78 15.06
CA GLY A 120 -2.47 -4.87 15.61
C GLY A 120 -1.36 -5.34 14.67
N ASP A 121 -0.73 -6.44 15.06
CA ASP A 121 0.29 -7.10 14.24
C ASP A 121 -0.31 -7.63 12.94
N ALA A 122 0.23 -7.16 11.81
CA ALA A 122 -0.33 -7.48 10.50
C ALA A 122 -0.18 -8.95 10.12
N LEU A 123 0.88 -9.63 10.58
CA LEU A 123 1.07 -11.05 10.34
C LEU A 123 0.06 -11.88 11.13
N GLN A 124 -0.12 -11.57 12.42
CA GLN A 124 -1.12 -12.21 13.25
C GLN A 124 -2.53 -12.00 12.69
N ILE A 125 -2.87 -10.78 12.27
CA ILE A 125 -4.18 -10.47 11.65
C ILE A 125 -4.37 -11.27 10.36
N LEU A 126 -3.33 -11.41 9.53
CA LEU A 126 -3.39 -12.24 8.32
C LEU A 126 -3.65 -13.70 8.66
N GLU A 127 -2.96 -14.26 9.66
CA GLU A 127 -3.15 -15.64 10.12
C GLU A 127 -4.57 -15.89 10.60
N GLU A 128 -5.14 -14.96 11.38
CA GLU A 128 -6.49 -15.07 11.99
C GLU A 128 -7.63 -14.78 11.01
N THR A 129 -7.35 -14.08 9.89
CA THR A 129 -8.38 -13.73 8.91
C THR A 129 -8.74 -14.91 8.02
N ASP A 130 -10.00 -15.30 8.00
CA ASP A 130 -10.48 -16.41 7.18
C ASP A 130 -10.52 -16.13 5.69
N GLY A 131 -10.34 -17.19 4.90
CA GLY A 131 -10.48 -17.21 3.45
C GLY A 131 -9.22 -16.75 2.70
N GLU A 132 -9.32 -16.79 1.36
CA GLU A 132 -8.21 -16.44 0.48
C GLU A 132 -8.30 -14.97 0.02
N PHE A 133 -7.14 -14.42 -0.35
CA PHE A 133 -7.00 -13.08 -0.92
C PHE A 133 -6.60 -13.13 -2.40
N ASP A 134 -7.04 -12.14 -3.16
CA ASP A 134 -6.61 -11.91 -4.54
C ASP A 134 -5.24 -11.23 -4.57
N VAL A 135 -5.02 -10.32 -3.63
CA VAL A 135 -3.76 -9.59 -3.43
C VAL A 135 -3.42 -9.57 -1.95
N ILE A 136 -2.15 -9.82 -1.64
CA ILE A 136 -1.55 -9.54 -0.34
C ILE A 136 -0.41 -8.57 -0.60
N PHE A 137 -0.50 -7.36 -0.03
CA PHE A 137 0.53 -6.32 -0.11
C PHE A 137 1.27 -6.23 1.21
N ASN A 138 2.59 -6.37 1.15
CA ASN A 138 3.47 -6.38 2.30
C ASN A 138 4.37 -5.15 2.32
N ASP A 139 4.16 -4.27 3.31
CA ASP A 139 4.97 -3.08 3.57
C ASP A 139 5.22 -2.86 5.07
N ILE A 140 5.39 -3.97 5.81
CA ILE A 140 5.76 -3.97 7.22
C ILE A 140 7.27 -3.75 7.39
N ASP A 141 7.78 -3.84 8.62
CA ASP A 141 9.22 -3.80 8.90
C ASP A 141 9.96 -4.94 8.18
N LYS A 142 11.05 -4.61 7.50
CA LYS A 142 11.72 -5.47 6.51
C LYS A 142 12.30 -6.76 7.11
N GLU A 143 12.61 -6.76 8.38
CA GLU A 143 13.11 -7.93 9.12
C GLU A 143 12.08 -9.07 9.22
N TYR A 144 10.78 -8.74 9.12
CA TYR A 144 9.68 -9.72 9.17
C TYR A 144 9.28 -10.29 7.81
N TYR A 145 9.81 -9.77 6.70
CA TYR A 145 9.44 -10.21 5.35
C TYR A 145 9.53 -11.72 5.13
N PRO A 146 10.59 -12.44 5.60
CA PRO A 146 10.66 -13.89 5.42
C PRO A 146 9.51 -14.66 6.07
N LEU A 147 8.96 -14.15 7.19
CA LEU A 147 7.85 -14.79 7.90
C LEU A 147 6.52 -14.61 7.16
N VAL A 148 6.36 -13.50 6.45
CA VAL A 148 5.13 -13.20 5.69
C VAL A 148 4.94 -14.12 4.49
N VAL A 149 6.04 -14.55 3.85
CA VAL A 149 5.99 -15.36 2.61
C VAL A 149 5.19 -16.65 2.80
N ASP A 150 5.47 -17.39 3.87
CA ASP A 150 4.81 -18.67 4.13
C ASP A 150 3.32 -18.50 4.43
N GLU A 151 2.95 -17.43 5.16
CA GLU A 151 1.55 -17.17 5.48
C GLU A 151 0.81 -16.60 4.26
N ALA A 152 1.43 -15.69 3.52
CA ALA A 152 0.86 -15.18 2.28
C ALA A 152 0.59 -16.31 1.28
N TYR A 153 1.49 -17.30 1.16
CA TYR A 153 1.30 -18.44 0.28
C TYR A 153 0.06 -19.27 0.64
N LYS A 154 -0.23 -19.44 1.95
CA LYS A 154 -1.42 -20.18 2.42
C LYS A 154 -2.73 -19.42 2.17
N LYS A 155 -2.67 -18.09 2.26
CA LYS A 155 -3.84 -17.19 2.19
C LYS A 155 -4.10 -16.61 0.80
N LEU A 156 -3.16 -16.79 -0.14
CA LEU A 156 -3.31 -16.27 -1.49
C LEU A 156 -4.01 -17.30 -2.39
N ARG A 157 -5.07 -16.88 -3.07
CA ARG A 157 -5.72 -17.77 -4.04
C ARG A 157 -4.78 -18.11 -5.20
N ARG A 158 -5.05 -19.21 -5.89
CA ARG A 158 -4.33 -19.53 -7.12
C ARG A 158 -4.52 -18.43 -8.16
N GLY A 159 -3.39 -17.88 -8.68
CA GLY A 159 -3.37 -16.75 -9.62
C GLY A 159 -3.53 -15.39 -8.94
N GLY A 160 -3.50 -15.32 -7.61
CA GLY A 160 -3.39 -14.08 -6.86
C GLY A 160 -1.98 -13.49 -6.87
N LEU A 161 -1.82 -12.29 -6.34
CA LEU A 161 -0.55 -11.55 -6.31
C LEU A 161 -0.08 -11.34 -4.86
N PHE A 162 1.14 -11.78 -4.57
CA PHE A 162 1.91 -11.33 -3.42
C PHE A 162 2.84 -10.21 -3.87
N ILE A 163 2.66 -9.03 -3.30
CA ILE A 163 3.42 -7.83 -3.67
C ILE A 163 4.14 -7.33 -2.43
N THR A 164 5.44 -7.10 -2.54
CA THR A 164 6.28 -6.62 -1.44
C THR A 164 6.99 -5.34 -1.85
N ASP A 165 6.88 -4.28 -1.03
CA ASP A 165 7.61 -3.03 -1.24
C ASP A 165 9.04 -3.12 -0.72
N ASN A 166 9.92 -2.23 -1.20
CA ASN A 166 11.32 -2.05 -0.76
C ASN A 166 12.16 -3.34 -0.71
N VAL A 167 11.97 -4.29 -1.63
CA VAL A 167 12.69 -5.58 -1.62
C VAL A 167 14.21 -5.40 -1.69
N LEU A 168 14.66 -4.34 -2.37
CA LEU A 168 16.08 -4.01 -2.44
C LEU A 168 16.58 -3.25 -1.21
N TRP A 169 15.68 -2.73 -0.38
CA TRP A 169 15.92 -1.88 0.78
C TRP A 169 16.81 -0.68 0.42
N PHE A 170 18.08 -0.75 0.64
CA PHE A 170 19.03 0.32 0.31
C PHE A 170 20.01 -0.07 -0.81
N GLY A 171 19.72 -1.10 -1.60
CA GLY A 171 20.56 -1.61 -2.71
C GLY A 171 21.41 -2.79 -2.38
#